data_cc8315ba22a4855d4b3edbc659a163f7
#
_entry.id   cc8315ba22a4855d4b3edbc659a163f7
#
_cell.length_a   1.000
_cell.length_b   1.000
_cell.length_c   1.000
_cell.angle_alpha   90.00
_cell.angle_beta   90.00
_cell.angle_gamma   90.00
#
_symmetry.space_group_name_H-M   'P 1'
#
loop_
_entity.id
_entity.type
_entity.pdbx_description
1 polymer ?
#
loop_
_entity_poly.entity_id
_entity_poly.type
_entity_poly.pdbx_seq_one_letter_code
_entity_poly.pdbx_strand_id
1 'polypeptide(L)'
;MLFTVIGCSNTESNSTSSSSEAKSNDFKIVTSFYPMQILTMNLTKDINNVNLISMSEPNLECIHDHTFTTEDLKMIENADVFVENGLNLEVFNDKIISAYPNTKIIEASKNVTANESSNPHVWTNIDDYIKQIEYVSSMLQSLNPENKDKYSANEKDYVEKLNKLNSDFKDNLSKIEGKKVLVLDETLPPLCTFAKLKTIEIESDHENESISADAIKNTIEEMKKDNVKSIFIKKGSDRKNAEIIAKETGAKIYEFNSCMTGDVNIDAYLNDMRDNFKIISEIE
;
A
#
# COMPACT_ATOMS: atom_id res chain seq x y z
N MET A 1 -21.33 -57.21 68.08
CA MET A 1 -21.89 -56.23 67.14
C MET A 1 -20.74 -55.59 66.37
N LEU A 2 -20.53 -56.05 65.16
CA LEU A 2 -19.44 -55.56 64.27
C LEU A 2 -20.02 -54.49 63.35
N PHE A 3 -19.47 -53.31 63.39
CA PHE A 3 -19.78 -52.26 62.39
C PHE A 3 -18.63 -52.18 61.42
N THR A 4 -18.87 -52.55 60.19
CA THR A 4 -18.00 -52.34 59.02
C THR A 4 -18.31 -51.05 58.43
N VAL A 5 -17.32 -50.10 58.36
CA VAL A 5 -17.39 -48.83 57.67
C VAL A 5 -16.77 -49.05 56.28
N ILE A 6 -17.58 -48.89 55.22
CA ILE A 6 -17.14 -48.91 53.85
C ILE A 6 -16.79 -47.48 53.49
N GLY A 7 -15.50 -47.19 53.23
CA GLY A 7 -15.01 -45.92 52.68
C GLY A 7 -15.05 -45.94 51.16
N CYS A 8 -15.86 -45.12 50.55
CA CYS A 8 -15.79 -44.81 49.12
C CYS A 8 -14.67 -43.79 48.83
N SER A 9 -13.61 -44.23 48.18
CA SER A 9 -12.60 -43.36 47.60
C SER A 9 -13.10 -42.85 46.25
N ASN A 10 -13.40 -41.59 46.17
CA ASN A 10 -13.71 -40.89 44.94
C ASN A 10 -12.37 -40.54 44.26
N THR A 11 -12.02 -41.23 43.18
CA THR A 11 -10.87 -40.87 42.32
C THR A 11 -11.38 -39.88 41.30
N GLU A 12 -11.13 -38.59 41.54
CA GLU A 12 -11.29 -37.56 40.52
C GLU A 12 -10.22 -37.77 39.46
N SER A 13 -10.61 -38.29 38.32
CA SER A 13 -9.81 -38.28 37.11
C SER A 13 -9.82 -36.88 36.52
N ASN A 14 -8.75 -36.13 36.78
CA ASN A 14 -8.46 -34.85 36.18
C ASN A 14 -8.11 -35.09 34.70
N SER A 15 -9.12 -35.05 33.82
CA SER A 15 -8.91 -35.03 32.37
C SER A 15 -8.44 -33.64 31.99
N THR A 16 -7.13 -33.43 31.96
CA THR A 16 -6.51 -32.29 31.30
C THR A 16 -6.81 -32.42 29.81
N SER A 17 -7.84 -31.76 29.36
CA SER A 17 -8.07 -31.52 27.93
C SER A 17 -6.98 -30.55 27.43
N SER A 18 -5.87 -31.13 26.97
CA SER A 18 -4.99 -30.38 26.08
C SER A 18 -5.76 -30.11 24.82
N SER A 19 -6.30 -28.89 24.70
CA SER A 19 -6.71 -28.35 23.40
C SER A 19 -5.45 -28.26 22.55
N SER A 20 -5.15 -29.29 21.78
CA SER A 20 -4.29 -29.16 20.63
C SER A 20 -5.02 -28.18 19.72
N GLU A 21 -4.55 -26.92 19.66
CA GLU A 21 -4.87 -26.05 18.56
C GLU A 21 -4.46 -26.83 17.30
N ALA A 22 -5.45 -27.31 16.57
CA ALA A 22 -5.24 -27.82 15.24
C ALA A 22 -4.65 -26.65 14.46
N LYS A 23 -3.35 -26.73 14.07
CA LYS A 23 -2.77 -25.77 13.14
C LYS A 23 -3.70 -25.75 11.94
N SER A 24 -4.36 -24.63 11.69
CA SER A 24 -5.09 -24.44 10.45
C SER A 24 -4.07 -24.65 9.33
N ASN A 25 -4.40 -25.51 8.39
CA ASN A 25 -3.53 -25.82 7.24
C ASN A 25 -3.72 -24.74 6.16
N ASP A 26 -4.07 -23.52 6.59
CA ASP A 26 -4.38 -22.39 5.71
C ASP A 26 -3.08 -21.84 5.12
N PHE A 27 -3.14 -21.49 3.84
CA PHE A 27 -2.05 -20.82 3.16
C PHE A 27 -1.90 -19.41 3.74
N LYS A 28 -0.76 -19.15 4.40
CA LYS A 28 -0.52 -17.91 5.14
C LYS A 28 0.19 -16.89 4.27
N ILE A 29 -0.46 -15.75 4.03
CA ILE A 29 0.08 -14.59 3.31
C ILE A 29 0.26 -13.44 4.31
N VAL A 30 1.46 -12.86 4.35
CA VAL A 30 1.74 -11.63 5.08
C VAL A 30 2.05 -10.53 4.08
N THR A 31 1.47 -9.35 4.26
CA THR A 31 1.74 -8.17 3.43
C THR A 31 2.52 -7.13 4.21
N SER A 32 3.38 -6.39 3.54
CA SER A 32 4.25 -5.39 4.19
C SER A 32 3.45 -4.21 4.75
N PHE A 33 2.56 -3.61 3.97
CA PHE A 33 1.82 -2.41 4.37
C PHE A 33 0.49 -2.26 3.61
N TYR A 34 -0.25 -1.22 3.93
CA TYR A 34 -1.64 -1.02 3.51
C TYR A 34 -1.93 -1.20 2.01
N PRO A 35 -1.22 -0.59 1.03
CA PRO A 35 -1.51 -0.83 -0.39
C PRO A 35 -1.38 -2.30 -0.78
N MET A 36 -0.39 -3.01 -0.25
CA MET A 36 -0.20 -4.45 -0.50
C MET A 36 -1.29 -5.28 0.19
N GLN A 37 -1.76 -4.84 1.36
CA GLN A 37 -2.89 -5.47 2.05
C GLN A 37 -4.17 -5.37 1.21
N ILE A 38 -4.52 -4.18 0.72
CA ILE A 38 -5.74 -3.97 -0.08
C ILE A 38 -5.67 -4.75 -1.40
N LEU A 39 -4.51 -4.73 -2.07
CA LEU A 39 -4.27 -5.53 -3.28
C LEU A 39 -4.53 -7.02 -3.03
N THR A 40 -3.86 -7.57 -2.01
CA THR A 40 -3.92 -9.01 -1.70
C THR A 40 -5.30 -9.40 -1.17
N MET A 41 -5.98 -8.54 -0.41
CA MET A 41 -7.35 -8.74 0.06
C MET A 41 -8.32 -8.92 -1.12
N ASN A 42 -8.18 -8.12 -2.17
CA ASN A 42 -8.99 -8.28 -3.39
C ASN A 42 -8.70 -9.62 -4.08
N LEU A 43 -7.44 -10.04 -4.17
CA LEU A 43 -7.07 -11.32 -4.78
C LEU A 43 -7.52 -12.54 -3.97
N THR A 44 -7.58 -12.43 -2.63
CA THR A 44 -7.95 -13.53 -1.72
C THR A 44 -9.41 -13.54 -1.31
N LYS A 45 -10.21 -12.65 -1.88
CA LYS A 45 -11.64 -12.53 -1.59
C LYS A 45 -12.35 -13.88 -1.74
N ASP A 46 -13.17 -14.24 -0.73
CA ASP A 46 -13.97 -15.49 -0.72
C ASP A 46 -13.14 -16.80 -0.82
N ILE A 47 -11.87 -16.78 -0.39
CA ILE A 47 -10.99 -17.95 -0.29
C ILE A 47 -10.81 -18.33 1.17
N ASN A 48 -11.52 -19.35 1.66
CA ASN A 48 -11.63 -19.69 3.08
C ASN A 48 -10.37 -20.33 3.68
N ASN A 49 -9.48 -20.92 2.86
CA ASN A 49 -8.26 -21.60 3.29
C ASN A 49 -7.01 -20.73 3.04
N VAL A 50 -7.18 -19.40 3.04
CA VAL A 50 -6.10 -18.42 2.99
C VAL A 50 -6.22 -17.53 4.22
N ASN A 51 -5.11 -17.38 4.93
CA ASN A 51 -4.98 -16.48 6.06
C ASN A 51 -4.13 -15.27 5.66
N LEU A 52 -4.77 -14.11 5.48
CA LEU A 52 -4.11 -12.85 5.14
C LEU A 52 -3.87 -12.01 6.39
N ILE A 53 -2.63 -11.61 6.61
CA ILE A 53 -2.18 -10.76 7.72
C ILE A 53 -1.43 -9.57 7.14
N SER A 54 -1.65 -8.35 7.66
CA SER A 54 -0.79 -7.20 7.37
C SER A 54 0.25 -7.04 8.46
N MET A 55 1.50 -6.81 8.08
CA MET A 55 2.59 -6.55 9.01
C MET A 55 2.43 -5.17 9.67
N SER A 56 2.04 -4.17 8.89
CA SER A 56 1.83 -2.82 9.40
C SER A 56 0.38 -2.53 9.74
N GLU A 57 0.19 -1.59 10.68
CA GLU A 57 -1.12 -1.00 10.96
C GLU A 57 -1.62 -0.16 9.76
N PRO A 58 -2.97 -0.07 9.56
CA PRO A 58 -3.53 0.64 8.40
C PRO A 58 -3.30 2.16 8.38
N ASN A 59 -2.76 2.72 9.45
CA ASN A 59 -2.45 4.15 9.61
C ASN A 59 -0.95 4.46 9.54
N LEU A 60 -0.12 3.49 9.17
CA LEU A 60 1.30 3.73 8.95
C LEU A 60 1.48 4.60 7.71
N GLU A 61 2.02 5.80 7.87
CA GLU A 61 2.15 6.77 6.79
C GLU A 61 3.31 6.48 5.83
N CYS A 62 4.39 5.88 6.32
CA CYS A 62 5.54 5.52 5.49
C CYS A 62 6.20 4.23 5.98
N ILE A 63 6.37 3.26 5.07
CA ILE A 63 7.00 1.98 5.40
C ILE A 63 8.54 2.08 5.44
N HIS A 64 9.16 3.08 4.79
CA HIS A 64 10.61 3.30 4.88
C HIS A 64 11.05 3.59 6.33
N ASP A 65 10.21 4.33 7.08
CA ASP A 65 10.50 4.74 8.45
C ASP A 65 10.14 3.66 9.46
N HIS A 66 9.56 2.55 8.98
CA HIS A 66 9.19 1.45 9.85
C HIS A 66 10.40 0.79 10.48
N THR A 67 10.51 0.90 11.80
CA THR A 67 11.52 0.18 12.56
C THR A 67 11.12 -1.29 12.67
N PHE A 68 11.76 -2.14 11.89
CA PHE A 68 11.50 -3.57 11.87
C PHE A 68 11.80 -4.23 13.23
N THR A 69 10.78 -4.84 13.82
CA THR A 69 10.77 -5.33 15.20
C THR A 69 10.74 -6.87 15.29
N THR A 70 10.88 -7.40 16.51
CA THR A 70 10.68 -8.84 16.78
C THR A 70 9.21 -9.27 16.64
N GLU A 71 8.25 -8.33 16.79
CA GLU A 71 6.83 -8.62 16.56
C GLU A 71 6.56 -8.82 15.07
N ASP A 72 7.18 -8.01 14.19
CA ASP A 72 7.08 -8.17 12.74
C ASP A 72 7.63 -9.55 12.32
N LEU A 73 8.77 -9.97 12.89
CA LEU A 73 9.30 -11.31 12.65
C LEU A 73 8.30 -12.39 13.04
N LYS A 74 7.63 -12.27 14.18
CA LYS A 74 6.61 -13.25 14.61
C LYS A 74 5.41 -13.30 13.67
N MET A 75 4.99 -12.17 13.10
CA MET A 75 3.91 -12.15 12.12
C MET A 75 4.28 -12.93 10.86
N ILE A 76 5.55 -12.82 10.43
CA ILE A 76 6.08 -13.51 9.24
C ILE A 76 6.40 -14.99 9.54
N GLU A 77 6.56 -15.34 10.81
CA GLU A 77 6.82 -16.72 11.20
C GLU A 77 5.78 -17.68 10.63
N ASN A 78 6.25 -18.72 9.96
CA ASN A 78 5.42 -19.70 9.24
C ASN A 78 4.55 -19.11 8.12
N ALA A 79 4.87 -17.93 7.59
CA ALA A 79 4.25 -17.43 6.36
C ALA A 79 4.74 -18.26 5.15
N ASP A 80 3.80 -18.65 4.29
CA ASP A 80 4.13 -19.25 2.99
C ASP A 80 4.64 -18.17 2.03
N VAL A 81 4.06 -16.97 2.12
CA VAL A 81 4.35 -15.84 1.24
C VAL A 81 4.40 -14.54 2.03
N PHE A 82 5.38 -13.69 1.70
CA PHE A 82 5.44 -12.28 2.07
C PHE A 82 5.27 -11.44 0.81
N VAL A 83 4.26 -10.58 0.77
CA VAL A 83 3.99 -9.67 -0.36
C VAL A 83 4.43 -8.27 0.01
N GLU A 84 5.34 -7.72 -0.79
CA GLU A 84 5.88 -6.38 -0.63
C GLU A 84 5.74 -5.56 -1.90
N ASN A 85 5.92 -4.24 -1.78
CA ASN A 85 5.96 -3.37 -2.96
C ASN A 85 7.21 -3.65 -3.82
N GLY A 86 8.37 -3.79 -3.18
CA GLY A 86 9.66 -3.83 -3.85
C GLY A 86 10.19 -2.42 -4.20
N LEU A 87 11.07 -2.31 -5.19
CA LEU A 87 11.76 -1.07 -5.57
C LEU A 87 12.54 -0.43 -4.40
N ASN A 88 13.10 -1.26 -3.52
CA ASN A 88 13.83 -0.88 -2.31
C ASN A 88 13.00 -0.09 -1.27
N LEU A 89 11.67 -0.20 -1.32
CA LEU A 89 10.79 0.46 -0.35
C LEU A 89 10.91 -0.20 1.03
N GLU A 90 10.89 -1.54 1.07
CA GLU A 90 11.03 -2.33 2.29
C GLU A 90 12.52 -2.61 2.59
N VAL A 91 13.18 -1.67 3.25
CA VAL A 91 14.64 -1.73 3.56
C VAL A 91 15.05 -2.87 4.51
N PHE A 92 14.07 -3.60 5.07
CA PHE A 92 14.28 -4.68 6.04
C PHE A 92 14.26 -6.10 5.44
N ASN A 93 14.16 -6.25 4.12
CA ASN A 93 14.05 -7.56 3.45
C ASN A 93 15.14 -8.56 3.80
N ASP A 94 16.38 -8.09 3.88
CA ASP A 94 17.51 -8.96 4.25
C ASP A 94 17.31 -9.62 5.61
N LYS A 95 16.62 -8.95 6.55
CA LYS A 95 16.31 -9.52 7.86
C LYS A 95 15.26 -10.63 7.76
N ILE A 96 14.25 -10.47 6.89
CA ILE A 96 13.23 -11.48 6.63
C ILE A 96 13.86 -12.71 5.99
N ILE A 97 14.62 -12.53 4.91
CA ILE A 97 15.32 -13.60 4.18
C ILE A 97 16.23 -14.39 5.12
N SER A 98 16.95 -13.68 5.99
CA SER A 98 17.88 -14.31 6.94
C SER A 98 17.16 -15.10 8.02
N ALA A 99 16.01 -14.61 8.53
CA ALA A 99 15.24 -15.25 9.59
C ALA A 99 14.39 -16.42 9.06
N TYR A 100 13.79 -16.25 7.87
CA TYR A 100 12.81 -17.18 7.30
C TYR A 100 13.13 -17.53 5.84
N PRO A 101 14.20 -18.28 5.54
CA PRO A 101 14.68 -18.54 4.17
C PRO A 101 13.69 -19.37 3.31
N ASN A 102 12.68 -19.96 3.91
CA ASN A 102 11.64 -20.72 3.19
C ASN A 102 10.44 -19.89 2.79
N THR A 103 10.22 -18.72 3.41
CA THR A 103 9.14 -17.80 3.06
C THR A 103 9.39 -17.23 1.65
N LYS A 104 8.38 -17.31 0.79
CA LYS A 104 8.48 -16.76 -0.58
C LYS A 104 8.18 -15.27 -0.56
N ILE A 105 9.08 -14.47 -1.10
CA ILE A 105 8.89 -13.04 -1.25
C ILE A 105 8.33 -12.75 -2.64
N ILE A 106 7.24 -11.99 -2.71
CA ILE A 106 6.63 -11.47 -3.93
C ILE A 106 6.83 -9.95 -3.94
N GLU A 107 7.78 -9.48 -4.74
CA GLU A 107 7.96 -8.06 -5.04
C GLU A 107 6.88 -7.64 -6.05
N ALA A 108 5.80 -7.01 -5.59
CA ALA A 108 4.65 -6.67 -6.44
C ALA A 108 5.03 -5.83 -7.66
N SER A 109 6.01 -4.93 -7.53
CA SER A 109 6.46 -4.05 -8.61
C SER A 109 7.40 -4.71 -9.64
N LYS A 110 7.60 -6.03 -9.59
CA LYS A 110 8.55 -6.73 -10.48
C LYS A 110 8.32 -6.48 -11.97
N ASN A 111 7.06 -6.33 -12.38
CA ASN A 111 6.68 -6.07 -13.77
C ASN A 111 6.36 -4.59 -14.05
N VAL A 112 6.54 -3.71 -13.06
CA VAL A 112 6.45 -2.26 -13.29
C VAL A 112 7.74 -1.80 -13.98
N THR A 113 7.58 -1.05 -15.07
CA THR A 113 8.73 -0.51 -15.79
C THR A 113 9.31 0.67 -15.01
N ALA A 114 10.07 0.35 -13.99
CA ALA A 114 10.79 1.30 -13.16
C ALA A 114 12.29 0.97 -13.23
N ASN A 115 13.14 1.97 -13.16
CA ASN A 115 14.58 1.76 -12.95
C ASN A 115 14.89 1.88 -11.45
N GLU A 116 16.08 1.46 -11.01
CA GLU A 116 16.50 1.49 -9.60
C GLU A 116 16.46 2.88 -8.94
N SER A 117 16.40 3.96 -9.74
CA SER A 117 16.24 5.34 -9.30
C SER A 117 14.79 5.85 -9.39
N SER A 118 13.83 4.98 -9.71
CA SER A 118 12.42 5.37 -9.84
C SER A 118 11.76 5.52 -8.48
N ASN A 119 10.80 6.43 -8.41
CA ASN A 119 9.96 6.61 -7.24
C ASN A 119 9.24 5.30 -6.90
N PRO A 120 9.40 4.74 -5.68
CA PRO A 120 8.82 3.45 -5.31
C PRO A 120 7.30 3.50 -5.08
N HIS A 121 6.68 4.68 -5.00
CA HIS A 121 5.25 4.86 -4.69
C HIS A 121 4.34 4.57 -5.91
N VAL A 122 4.69 3.55 -6.69
CA VAL A 122 4.07 3.23 -7.99
C VAL A 122 2.57 2.91 -7.92
N TRP A 123 2.05 2.50 -6.77
CA TRP A 123 0.62 2.21 -6.58
C TRP A 123 -0.28 3.44 -6.74
N THR A 124 0.23 4.67 -6.69
CA THR A 124 -0.56 5.87 -6.97
C THR A 124 -0.79 6.10 -8.47
N ASN A 125 -0.07 5.37 -9.34
CA ASN A 125 -0.37 5.21 -10.75
C ASN A 125 -1.24 3.97 -10.96
N ILE A 126 -2.49 4.15 -11.37
CA ILE A 126 -3.45 3.04 -11.49
C ILE A 126 -3.01 1.97 -12.51
N ASP A 127 -2.31 2.36 -13.59
CA ASP A 127 -1.82 1.40 -14.60
C ASP A 127 -0.69 0.52 -14.03
N ASP A 128 0.16 1.09 -13.17
CA ASP A 128 1.22 0.34 -12.49
C ASP A 128 0.66 -0.52 -11.36
N TYR A 129 -0.37 -0.05 -10.65
CA TYR A 129 -1.08 -0.86 -9.65
C TYR A 129 -1.77 -2.08 -10.27
N ILE A 130 -2.34 -1.95 -11.47
CA ILE A 130 -2.88 -3.08 -12.22
C ILE A 130 -1.78 -4.11 -12.52
N LYS A 131 -0.59 -3.69 -12.96
CA LYS A 131 0.55 -4.61 -13.18
C LYS A 131 0.99 -5.31 -11.90
N GLN A 132 0.95 -4.60 -10.74
CA GLN A 132 1.20 -5.22 -9.45
C GLN A 132 0.17 -6.31 -9.14
N ILE A 133 -1.13 -6.04 -9.34
CA ILE A 133 -2.21 -7.01 -9.13
C ILE A 133 -1.99 -8.25 -10.00
N GLU A 134 -1.75 -8.07 -11.29
CA GLU A 134 -1.53 -9.17 -12.25
C GLU A 134 -0.33 -10.03 -11.87
N TYR A 135 0.78 -9.38 -11.46
CA TYR A 135 1.99 -10.09 -11.05
C TYR A 135 1.78 -10.88 -9.74
N VAL A 136 1.24 -10.25 -8.71
CA VAL A 136 0.97 -10.92 -7.41
C VAL A 136 0.00 -12.08 -7.62
N SER A 137 -1.07 -11.91 -8.41
CA SER A 137 -2.01 -12.97 -8.74
C SER A 137 -1.32 -14.15 -9.41
N SER A 138 -0.46 -13.90 -10.40
CA SER A 138 0.26 -14.96 -11.11
C SER A 138 1.15 -15.79 -10.18
N MET A 139 1.80 -15.11 -9.21
CA MET A 139 2.63 -15.75 -8.22
C MET A 139 1.81 -16.56 -7.21
N LEU A 140 0.68 -16.02 -6.72
CA LEU A 140 -0.23 -16.74 -5.82
C LEU A 140 -0.82 -17.97 -6.51
N GLN A 141 -1.20 -17.88 -7.78
CA GLN A 141 -1.67 -19.04 -8.57
C GLN A 141 -0.61 -20.15 -8.68
N SER A 142 0.67 -19.79 -8.75
CA SER A 142 1.78 -20.74 -8.80
C SER A 142 2.08 -21.37 -7.44
N LEU A 143 2.04 -20.57 -6.36
CA LEU A 143 2.43 -20.98 -5.00
C LEU A 143 1.31 -21.71 -4.26
N ASN A 144 0.04 -21.39 -4.58
CA ASN A 144 -1.15 -22.03 -4.02
C ASN A 144 -2.09 -22.50 -5.15
N PRO A 145 -1.72 -23.55 -5.89
CA PRO A 145 -2.41 -23.98 -7.11
C PRO A 145 -3.83 -24.50 -6.87
N GLU A 146 -4.18 -24.91 -5.66
CA GLU A 146 -5.55 -25.33 -5.33
C GLU A 146 -6.57 -24.20 -5.40
N ASN A 147 -6.14 -22.94 -5.23
CA ASN A 147 -6.97 -21.74 -5.35
C ASN A 147 -6.76 -20.95 -6.65
N LYS A 148 -6.02 -21.51 -7.62
CA LYS A 148 -5.65 -20.85 -8.88
C LYS A 148 -6.83 -20.16 -9.57
N ASP A 149 -7.92 -20.89 -9.76
CA ASP A 149 -9.07 -20.37 -10.49
C ASP A 149 -9.76 -19.21 -9.76
N LYS A 150 -9.75 -19.22 -8.41
CA LYS A 150 -10.30 -18.15 -7.59
C LYS A 150 -9.42 -16.90 -7.67
N TYR A 151 -8.09 -17.04 -7.56
CA TYR A 151 -7.16 -15.92 -7.75
C TYR A 151 -7.35 -15.26 -9.11
N SER A 152 -7.44 -16.07 -10.19
CA SER A 152 -7.66 -15.57 -11.55
C SER A 152 -9.00 -14.85 -11.70
N ALA A 153 -10.07 -15.37 -11.11
CA ALA A 153 -11.40 -14.74 -11.16
C ALA A 153 -11.42 -13.42 -10.39
N ASN A 154 -10.80 -13.38 -9.21
CA ASN A 154 -10.70 -12.20 -8.36
C ASN A 154 -9.84 -11.10 -9.00
N GLU A 155 -8.70 -11.47 -9.59
CA GLU A 155 -7.85 -10.58 -10.39
C GLU A 155 -8.67 -9.90 -11.49
N LYS A 156 -9.37 -10.71 -12.31
CA LYS A 156 -10.18 -10.21 -13.41
C LYS A 156 -11.25 -9.23 -12.94
N ASP A 157 -12.02 -9.58 -11.89
CA ASP A 157 -13.05 -8.69 -11.31
C ASP A 157 -12.45 -7.36 -10.85
N TYR A 158 -11.31 -7.41 -10.16
CA TYR A 158 -10.67 -6.21 -9.63
C TYR A 158 -10.07 -5.33 -10.73
N VAL A 159 -9.36 -5.92 -11.69
CA VAL A 159 -8.79 -5.21 -12.85
C VAL A 159 -9.90 -4.59 -13.72
N GLU A 160 -11.03 -5.28 -13.93
CA GLU A 160 -12.18 -4.71 -14.65
C GLU A 160 -12.73 -3.46 -13.96
N LYS A 161 -12.83 -3.45 -12.61
CA LYS A 161 -13.27 -2.27 -11.85
C LYS A 161 -12.29 -1.09 -11.97
N LEU A 162 -10.98 -1.36 -11.92
CA LEU A 162 -9.95 -0.33 -12.09
C LEU A 162 -9.94 0.24 -13.51
N ASN A 163 -10.02 -0.62 -14.53
CA ASN A 163 -10.12 -0.19 -15.92
C ASN A 163 -11.39 0.63 -16.19
N LYS A 164 -12.50 0.27 -15.56
CA LYS A 164 -13.72 1.06 -15.66
C LYS A 164 -13.52 2.44 -15.04
N LEU A 165 -12.94 2.54 -13.85
CA LEU A 165 -12.62 3.80 -13.21
C LEU A 165 -11.74 4.68 -14.12
N ASN A 166 -10.67 4.10 -14.69
CA ASN A 166 -9.79 4.78 -15.64
C ASN A 166 -10.57 5.31 -16.86
N SER A 167 -11.44 4.47 -17.43
CA SER A 167 -12.28 4.85 -18.57
C SER A 167 -13.26 5.98 -18.25
N ASP A 168 -13.88 5.94 -17.07
CA ASP A 168 -14.86 6.96 -16.62
C ASP A 168 -14.25 8.37 -16.52
N PHE A 169 -12.92 8.48 -16.27
CA PHE A 169 -12.21 9.77 -16.15
C PHE A 169 -11.33 10.14 -17.34
N LYS A 170 -11.24 9.29 -18.37
CA LYS A 170 -10.35 9.47 -19.52
C LYS A 170 -10.48 10.83 -20.18
N ASP A 171 -11.71 11.27 -20.45
CA ASP A 171 -11.97 12.55 -21.13
C ASP A 171 -11.61 13.76 -20.27
N ASN A 172 -11.73 13.62 -18.94
CA ASN A 172 -11.35 14.68 -18.01
C ASN A 172 -9.83 14.79 -17.90
N LEU A 173 -9.13 13.65 -17.78
CA LEU A 173 -7.67 13.61 -17.73
C LEU A 173 -7.04 14.13 -19.03
N SER A 174 -7.65 13.89 -20.19
CA SER A 174 -7.14 14.41 -21.47
C SER A 174 -7.14 15.95 -21.54
N LYS A 175 -8.02 16.64 -20.81
CA LYS A 175 -8.11 18.11 -20.77
C LYS A 175 -6.97 18.76 -19.98
N ILE A 176 -6.34 18.01 -19.11
CA ILE A 176 -5.26 18.52 -18.23
C ILE A 176 -3.87 18.01 -18.66
N GLU A 177 -3.81 17.15 -19.68
CA GLU A 177 -2.54 16.60 -20.19
C GLU A 177 -1.55 17.72 -20.53
N GLY A 178 -0.32 17.57 -20.05
CA GLY A 178 0.77 18.54 -20.26
C GLY A 178 0.77 19.76 -19.37
N LYS A 179 -0.28 19.97 -18.54
CA LYS A 179 -0.25 21.03 -17.52
C LYS A 179 0.90 20.79 -16.54
N LYS A 180 1.48 21.90 -16.06
CA LYS A 180 2.57 21.87 -15.08
C LYS A 180 2.02 22.12 -13.69
N VAL A 181 2.42 21.30 -12.70
CA VAL A 181 1.98 21.37 -11.31
C VAL A 181 3.18 21.31 -10.37
N LEU A 182 3.07 21.94 -9.20
CA LEU A 182 4.02 21.73 -8.10
C LEU A 182 3.57 20.54 -7.25
N VAL A 183 4.47 19.63 -6.94
CA VAL A 183 4.22 18.47 -6.07
C VAL A 183 5.11 18.58 -4.83
N LEU A 184 4.48 18.54 -3.65
CA LEU A 184 5.16 18.68 -2.35
C LEU A 184 5.15 17.36 -1.54
N ASP A 185 4.77 16.26 -2.15
CA ASP A 185 4.75 14.94 -1.49
C ASP A 185 5.25 13.87 -2.45
N GLU A 186 6.20 13.07 -2.01
CA GLU A 186 6.90 12.06 -2.81
C GLU A 186 5.99 10.91 -3.30
N THR A 187 4.81 10.74 -2.71
CA THR A 187 3.87 9.68 -3.10
C THR A 187 3.04 10.05 -4.34
N LEU A 188 3.01 11.32 -4.75
CA LEU A 188 2.12 11.82 -5.80
C LEU A 188 2.72 11.89 -7.22
N PRO A 189 4.05 11.91 -7.45
CA PRO A 189 4.60 11.96 -8.80
C PRO A 189 4.12 10.82 -9.73
N PRO A 190 3.93 9.56 -9.28
CA PRO A 190 3.39 8.52 -10.18
C PRO A 190 1.94 8.79 -10.59
N LEU A 191 1.10 9.38 -9.73
CA LEU A 191 -0.24 9.86 -10.12
C LEU A 191 -0.16 10.95 -11.20
N CYS A 192 0.78 11.89 -11.06
CA CYS A 192 1.02 12.92 -12.08
C CYS A 192 1.49 12.32 -13.41
N THR A 193 2.36 11.31 -13.35
CA THR A 193 2.81 10.57 -14.54
C THR A 193 1.64 9.89 -15.25
N PHE A 194 0.76 9.22 -14.51
CA PHE A 194 -0.46 8.63 -15.05
C PHE A 194 -1.35 9.68 -15.74
N ALA A 195 -1.55 10.83 -15.11
CA ALA A 195 -2.33 11.94 -15.67
C ALA A 195 -1.59 12.75 -16.75
N LYS A 196 -0.36 12.36 -17.10
CA LYS A 196 0.52 13.03 -18.07
C LYS A 196 0.77 14.51 -17.75
N LEU A 197 0.84 14.84 -16.48
CA LEU A 197 1.20 16.15 -16.00
C LEU A 197 2.73 16.31 -15.98
N LYS A 198 3.20 17.55 -16.05
CA LYS A 198 4.59 17.92 -15.81
C LYS A 198 4.72 18.37 -14.36
N THR A 199 5.71 17.86 -13.66
CA THR A 199 5.92 18.17 -12.24
C THR A 199 7.05 19.18 -12.04
N ILE A 200 6.88 20.07 -11.07
CA ILE A 200 7.97 20.70 -10.33
C ILE A 200 8.02 19.93 -9.00
N GLU A 201 9.17 19.37 -8.68
CA GLU A 201 9.43 18.73 -7.38
C GLU A 201 10.37 19.64 -6.61
N ILE A 202 10.06 19.87 -5.33
CA ILE A 202 10.90 20.71 -4.49
C ILE A 202 11.98 19.85 -3.84
N GLU A 203 13.22 20.28 -3.90
CA GLU A 203 14.32 19.61 -3.22
C GLU A 203 14.13 19.75 -1.70
N SER A 204 13.90 18.64 -1.01
CA SER A 204 13.93 18.54 0.45
C SER A 204 15.31 18.08 0.90
N ASP A 205 15.75 18.52 2.06
CA ASP A 205 16.92 17.98 2.73
C ASP A 205 16.53 16.62 3.33
N HIS A 206 16.95 15.53 2.70
CA HIS A 206 16.62 14.16 3.07
C HIS A 206 16.97 13.80 4.54
N GLU A 207 17.87 14.56 5.18
CA GLU A 207 18.24 14.32 6.58
C GLU A 207 17.23 14.90 7.59
N ASN A 208 16.43 15.92 7.20
CA ASN A 208 15.56 16.66 8.12
C ASN A 208 14.12 16.85 7.65
N GLU A 209 13.71 16.30 6.51
CA GLU A 209 12.39 16.53 5.87
C GLU A 209 12.02 18.03 5.71
N SER A 210 12.99 18.93 5.92
CA SER A 210 12.75 20.36 5.90
C SER A 210 13.05 20.95 4.52
N ILE A 211 12.10 21.68 3.97
CA ILE A 211 12.31 22.46 2.75
C ILE A 211 13.01 23.76 3.12
N SER A 212 14.15 24.03 2.50
CA SER A 212 14.92 25.25 2.79
C SER A 212 14.20 26.51 2.26
N ALA A 213 14.46 27.66 2.87
CA ALA A 213 13.88 28.93 2.44
C ALA A 213 14.30 29.30 1.00
N ASP A 214 15.52 28.92 0.59
CA ASP A 214 16.01 29.15 -0.77
C ASP A 214 15.31 28.21 -1.77
N ALA A 215 15.04 26.96 -1.42
CA ALA A 215 14.25 26.03 -2.25
C ALA A 215 12.83 26.56 -2.46
N ILE A 216 12.16 27.06 -1.41
CA ILE A 216 10.84 27.70 -1.51
C ILE A 216 10.88 28.89 -2.44
N LYS A 217 11.88 29.79 -2.29
CA LYS A 217 12.04 30.96 -3.14
C LYS A 217 12.23 30.59 -4.61
N ASN A 218 13.14 29.65 -4.90
CA ASN A 218 13.41 29.20 -6.27
C ASN A 218 12.17 28.58 -6.91
N THR A 219 11.42 27.78 -6.14
CA THR A 219 10.16 27.18 -6.58
C THR A 219 9.12 28.23 -6.92
N ILE A 220 8.98 29.29 -6.09
CA ILE A 220 8.05 30.41 -6.36
C ILE A 220 8.45 31.14 -7.65
N GLU A 221 9.73 31.38 -7.88
CA GLU A 221 10.24 32.02 -9.10
C GLU A 221 9.94 31.17 -10.34
N GLU A 222 10.18 29.85 -10.28
CA GLU A 222 9.86 28.91 -11.35
C GLU A 222 8.36 28.85 -11.63
N MET A 223 7.52 28.71 -10.60
CA MET A 223 6.07 28.69 -10.74
C MET A 223 5.53 29.98 -11.40
N LYS A 224 6.05 31.14 -11.01
CA LYS A 224 5.67 32.45 -11.62
C LYS A 224 6.10 32.52 -13.08
N LYS A 225 7.32 32.08 -13.40
CA LYS A 225 7.85 32.04 -14.77
C LYS A 225 7.01 31.16 -15.69
N ASP A 226 6.62 30.00 -15.23
CA ASP A 226 5.90 28.99 -15.99
C ASP A 226 4.37 29.10 -15.83
N ASN A 227 3.89 30.09 -15.09
CA ASN A 227 2.47 30.33 -14.77
C ASN A 227 1.77 29.10 -14.17
N VAL A 228 2.45 28.38 -13.26
CA VAL A 228 1.91 27.20 -12.59
C VAL A 228 0.86 27.62 -11.55
N LYS A 229 -0.35 27.03 -11.63
CA LYS A 229 -1.52 27.40 -10.83
C LYS A 229 -1.99 26.33 -9.85
N SER A 230 -1.35 25.18 -9.85
CA SER A 230 -1.76 24.03 -9.01
C SER A 230 -0.61 23.53 -8.15
N ILE A 231 -0.88 23.35 -6.86
CA ILE A 231 0.03 22.78 -5.86
C ILE A 231 -0.62 21.51 -5.33
N PHE A 232 0.09 20.40 -5.39
CA PHE A 232 -0.36 19.08 -4.94
C PHE A 232 0.31 18.72 -3.62
N ILE A 233 -0.51 18.34 -2.64
CA ILE A 233 -0.06 17.84 -1.33
C ILE A 233 -0.81 16.55 -0.98
N LYS A 234 -0.22 15.74 -0.10
CA LYS A 234 -0.89 14.60 0.50
C LYS A 234 -1.96 15.09 1.48
N LYS A 235 -3.12 14.44 1.47
CA LYS A 235 -4.20 14.73 2.42
C LYS A 235 -3.73 14.47 3.84
N GLY A 236 -3.93 15.46 4.71
CA GLY A 236 -3.51 15.40 6.13
C GLY A 236 -2.06 15.83 6.39
N SER A 237 -1.25 16.12 5.35
CA SER A 237 0.10 16.64 5.54
C SER A 237 0.12 18.10 6.04
N ASP A 238 1.27 18.56 6.55
CA ASP A 238 1.45 19.97 6.93
C ASP A 238 1.36 20.87 5.69
N ARG A 239 0.45 21.83 5.73
CA ARG A 239 0.14 22.76 4.63
C ARG A 239 1.02 24.01 4.61
N LYS A 240 1.84 24.22 5.62
CA LYS A 240 2.55 25.49 5.83
C LYS A 240 3.37 25.94 4.63
N ASN A 241 4.16 25.07 4.04
CA ASN A 241 4.97 25.39 2.87
C ASN A 241 4.08 25.62 1.63
N ALA A 242 3.07 24.79 1.44
CA ALA A 242 2.09 24.96 0.35
C ALA A 242 1.37 26.32 0.44
N GLU A 243 0.96 26.75 1.63
CA GLU A 243 0.28 28.02 1.87
C GLU A 243 1.19 29.25 1.61
N ILE A 244 2.46 29.17 2.00
CA ILE A 244 3.45 30.20 1.68
C ILE A 244 3.58 30.35 0.17
N ILE A 245 3.77 29.24 -0.56
CA ILE A 245 3.93 29.23 -2.01
C ILE A 245 2.65 29.70 -2.70
N ALA A 246 1.49 29.20 -2.27
CA ALA A 246 0.18 29.59 -2.80
C ALA A 246 -0.08 31.10 -2.68
N LYS A 247 0.24 31.69 -1.53
CA LYS A 247 0.10 33.14 -1.28
C LYS A 247 0.94 33.97 -2.24
N GLU A 248 2.16 33.54 -2.54
CA GLU A 248 3.10 34.27 -3.39
C GLU A 248 2.84 34.09 -4.91
N THR A 249 2.24 32.95 -5.31
CA THR A 249 2.01 32.58 -6.71
C THR A 249 0.56 32.75 -7.17
N GLY A 250 -0.38 32.82 -6.23
CA GLY A 250 -1.81 32.76 -6.50
C GLY A 250 -2.28 31.36 -6.93
N ALA A 251 -1.47 30.32 -6.71
CA ALA A 251 -1.83 28.95 -7.05
C ALA A 251 -2.81 28.36 -6.02
N LYS A 252 -3.64 27.42 -6.47
CA LYS A 252 -4.60 26.68 -5.64
C LYS A 252 -3.94 25.39 -5.12
N ILE A 253 -4.21 25.05 -3.87
CA ILE A 253 -3.75 23.82 -3.23
C ILE A 253 -4.82 22.73 -3.43
N TYR A 254 -4.37 21.54 -3.86
CA TYR A 254 -5.19 20.35 -4.03
C TYR A 254 -4.62 19.23 -3.16
N GLU A 255 -5.49 18.58 -2.39
CA GLU A 255 -5.13 17.50 -1.46
C GLU A 255 -5.52 16.14 -2.04
N PHE A 256 -4.56 15.22 -2.14
CA PHE A 256 -4.74 13.89 -2.72
C PHE A 256 -4.55 12.79 -1.69
N ASN A 257 -5.29 11.70 -1.84
CA ASN A 257 -5.02 10.48 -1.10
C ASN A 257 -3.74 9.81 -1.63
N SER A 258 -2.83 9.46 -0.74
CA SER A 258 -1.64 8.67 -1.09
C SER A 258 -1.94 7.18 -1.24
N CYS A 259 -3.15 6.74 -0.91
CA CYS A 259 -3.58 5.34 -0.84
C CYS A 259 -2.73 4.47 0.10
N MET A 260 -2.05 5.10 1.09
CA MET A 260 -1.18 4.40 2.06
C MET A 260 -1.87 4.10 3.38
N THR A 261 -2.98 4.77 3.66
CA THR A 261 -3.72 4.66 4.92
C THR A 261 -5.21 4.71 4.66
N GLY A 262 -6.01 4.12 5.52
CA GLY A 262 -7.47 4.19 5.41
C GLY A 262 -8.18 3.00 6.02
N ASP A 263 -9.47 2.90 5.75
CA ASP A 263 -10.28 1.76 6.17
C ASP A 263 -9.88 0.48 5.41
N VAL A 264 -9.72 -0.62 6.14
CA VAL A 264 -9.37 -1.91 5.54
C VAL A 264 -10.63 -2.54 4.92
N ASN A 265 -10.85 -2.29 3.64
CA ASN A 265 -11.92 -2.90 2.86
C ASN A 265 -11.52 -3.02 1.38
N ILE A 266 -12.21 -3.92 0.65
CA ILE A 266 -11.88 -4.25 -0.74
C ILE A 266 -12.06 -3.10 -1.74
N ASP A 267 -12.88 -2.10 -1.42
CA ASP A 267 -13.15 -0.96 -2.29
C ASP A 267 -12.31 0.29 -1.93
N ALA A 268 -11.47 0.20 -0.89
CA ALA A 268 -10.73 1.34 -0.36
C ALA A 268 -9.90 2.05 -1.44
N TYR A 269 -9.02 1.32 -2.13
CA TYR A 269 -8.19 1.88 -3.20
C TYR A 269 -9.03 2.48 -4.34
N LEU A 270 -10.10 1.81 -4.77
CA LEU A 270 -11.00 2.32 -5.82
C LEU A 270 -11.66 3.65 -5.41
N ASN A 271 -12.03 3.79 -4.15
CA ASN A 271 -12.65 5.01 -3.64
C ASN A 271 -11.63 6.15 -3.57
N ASP A 272 -10.44 5.90 -3.05
CA ASP A 272 -9.35 6.87 -2.98
C ASP A 272 -8.95 7.37 -4.38
N MET A 273 -8.75 6.46 -5.33
CA MET A 273 -8.40 6.83 -6.69
C MET A 273 -9.54 7.57 -7.41
N ARG A 274 -10.80 7.21 -7.13
CA ARG A 274 -11.94 7.96 -7.67
C ARG A 274 -11.96 9.40 -7.18
N ASP A 275 -11.67 9.61 -5.90
CA ASP A 275 -11.60 10.95 -5.32
C ASP A 275 -10.39 11.72 -5.87
N ASN A 276 -9.24 11.07 -5.99
CA ASN A 276 -8.06 11.66 -6.64
C ASN A 276 -8.37 12.08 -8.09
N PHE A 277 -9.07 11.26 -8.88
CA PHE A 277 -9.42 11.58 -10.25
C PHE A 277 -10.43 12.72 -10.36
N LYS A 278 -11.36 12.87 -9.42
CA LYS A 278 -12.23 14.04 -9.34
C LYS A 278 -11.40 15.30 -9.09
N ILE A 279 -10.55 15.28 -8.08
CA ILE A 279 -9.72 16.41 -7.69
C ILE A 279 -8.80 16.83 -8.86
N ILE A 280 -8.09 15.88 -9.46
CA ILE A 280 -7.15 16.17 -10.55
C ILE A 280 -7.86 16.70 -11.81
N SER A 281 -9.14 16.34 -12.01
CA SER A 281 -9.94 16.86 -13.13
C SER A 281 -10.33 18.32 -12.99
N GLU A 282 -10.19 18.89 -11.79
CA GLU A 282 -10.55 20.29 -11.47
C GLU A 282 -9.34 21.24 -11.49
N ILE A 283 -8.13 20.75 -11.80
CA ILE A 283 -6.94 21.60 -11.79
C ILE A 283 -6.96 22.64 -12.92
N GLU A 284 -6.43 23.82 -12.61
CA GLU A 284 -6.34 24.98 -13.53
C GLU A 284 -5.12 24.92 -14.44
#